data_14adf3c9951c65c881e866079e284b72
#
_entry.id   14adf3c9951c65c881e866079e284b72
#
_cell.length_a   1.000
_cell.length_b   1.000
_cell.length_c   1.000
_cell.angle_alpha   90.00
_cell.angle_beta   90.00
_cell.angle_gamma   90.00
#
_symmetry.space_group_name_H-M   'P 1'
#
loop_
_entity.id
_entity.type
_entity.pdbx_description
1 polymer ?
#
loop_
_entity_poly.entity_id
_entity_poly.type
_entity_poly.pdbx_seq_one_letter_code
_entity_poly.pdbx_strand_id
1 'polypeptide(L)'
;MNYTQTLEFLFQSLPAFETKGATAYKPGLERITAFCRHIGNPQRNFFTIHVAGTNGKGSVSHIIASVLQQAGYRTGLFTSPHLQDFRERIRVDGEMIPKQKVVNFVDKHHDKMVELELSFFEMTAALAFDYFAQSDVEVAVIETGLGGRLDATNIIVPVVSVITNIGLEHTALLGDTLQKIAAEKAGIIKKSIPVVIGEGDVRYNEVFEQVAAANKSKVIYAEKVFSCQECGCREGRQHFCMHRVRDDRKFEVDLDLTGNYQRHNILTAAATVDFLHEETPLTISRRAFLEGTRDAAAITSLAGRWQKLGENPLVVCDTGHNPHGIAYVAEQLKATPHKELYCVIGFVRDKDLAHILPLLPRDAHYIFTQAQTERALPAAELTAKAAIYGAQGGNHPRSAGCRGTRPGTCRCGRYGLHRRQHLCRRRSALIHTIFRSRIKSVRVSRTDFLLSSRTKL
;
A
#
# COMPACT_ATOMS: atom_id res chain seq x y z
N MET A 1 -13.22 -16.56 21.55
CA MET A 1 -11.99 -17.04 20.80
C MET A 1 -10.72 -16.38 21.33
N ASN A 2 -9.53 -17.00 21.20
CA ASN A 2 -8.28 -16.26 21.35
C ASN A 2 -7.92 -15.56 20.03
N TYR A 3 -6.92 -14.64 20.04
CA TYR A 3 -6.56 -13.85 18.86
C TYR A 3 -6.16 -14.69 17.63
N THR A 4 -5.46 -15.80 17.83
CA THR A 4 -5.08 -16.70 16.73
C THR A 4 -6.31 -17.37 16.10
N GLN A 5 -7.21 -17.88 16.92
CA GLN A 5 -8.49 -18.47 16.46
C GLN A 5 -9.35 -17.43 15.74
N THR A 6 -9.38 -16.19 16.25
CA THR A 6 -10.09 -15.09 15.60
C THR A 6 -9.53 -14.82 14.20
N LEU A 7 -8.19 -14.75 14.06
CA LEU A 7 -7.57 -14.59 12.74
C LEU A 7 -7.83 -15.78 11.81
N GLU A 8 -7.80 -17.01 12.32
CA GLU A 8 -8.15 -18.21 11.54
C GLU A 8 -9.58 -18.13 11.02
N PHE A 9 -10.54 -17.77 11.86
CA PHE A 9 -11.92 -17.52 11.43
C PHE A 9 -11.99 -16.47 10.32
N LEU A 10 -11.33 -15.32 10.49
CA LEU A 10 -11.35 -14.22 9.54
C LEU A 10 -10.77 -14.60 8.17
N PHE A 11 -9.68 -15.35 8.15
CA PHE A 11 -8.99 -15.70 6.90
C PHE A 11 -9.52 -16.98 6.24
N GLN A 12 -10.12 -17.90 6.98
CA GLN A 12 -10.57 -19.18 6.47
C GLN A 12 -12.07 -19.20 6.20
N SER A 13 -12.87 -18.64 7.11
CA SER A 13 -14.33 -18.70 7.04
C SER A 13 -14.92 -17.57 6.20
N LEU A 14 -14.25 -16.42 6.10
CA LEU A 14 -14.71 -15.31 5.28
C LEU A 14 -13.94 -15.26 3.96
N PRO A 15 -14.63 -15.09 2.80
CA PRO A 15 -13.95 -14.97 1.51
C PRO A 15 -12.99 -13.75 1.52
N ALA A 16 -11.69 -14.01 1.45
CA ALA A 16 -10.67 -12.98 1.41
C ALA A 16 -10.08 -12.89 0.00
N PHE A 17 -10.14 -11.70 -0.61
CA PHE A 17 -9.54 -11.45 -1.94
C PHE A 17 -8.06 -11.85 -1.97
N GLU A 18 -7.41 -11.69 -0.86
CA GLU A 18 -6.00 -11.96 -0.68
C GLU A 18 -5.62 -13.44 -0.80
N THR A 19 -6.51 -14.34 -0.42
CA THR A 19 -6.31 -15.80 -0.50
C THR A 19 -6.93 -16.39 -1.75
N LYS A 20 -8.15 -15.97 -2.11
CA LYS A 20 -8.96 -16.53 -3.20
C LYS A 20 -8.98 -15.67 -4.48
N GLY A 21 -8.41 -14.46 -4.47
CA GLY A 21 -8.44 -13.57 -5.63
C GLY A 21 -9.83 -13.08 -6.02
N ALA A 22 -10.07 -12.93 -7.32
CA ALA A 22 -11.33 -12.41 -7.85
C ALA A 22 -12.58 -13.21 -7.44
N THR A 23 -12.46 -14.50 -7.15
CA THR A 23 -13.58 -15.33 -6.68
C THR A 23 -14.10 -14.99 -5.28
N ALA A 24 -13.29 -14.30 -4.48
CA ALA A 24 -13.71 -13.81 -3.16
C ALA A 24 -14.41 -12.45 -3.22
N TYR A 25 -14.40 -11.79 -4.38
CA TYR A 25 -15.04 -10.48 -4.54
C TYR A 25 -16.57 -10.65 -4.56
N LYS A 26 -17.22 -10.06 -3.57
CA LYS A 26 -18.67 -10.00 -3.47
C LYS A 26 -19.11 -8.55 -3.73
N PRO A 27 -19.52 -8.19 -4.95
CA PRO A 27 -19.96 -6.82 -5.24
C PRO A 27 -21.25 -6.48 -4.48
N GLY A 28 -21.43 -5.19 -4.17
CA GLY A 28 -22.62 -4.68 -3.48
C GLY A 28 -22.30 -4.12 -2.10
N LEU A 29 -23.12 -3.18 -1.65
CA LEU A 29 -22.98 -2.48 -0.37
C LEU A 29 -24.02 -2.91 0.66
N GLU A 30 -24.95 -3.80 0.27
CA GLU A 30 -26.12 -4.19 1.06
C GLU A 30 -25.70 -4.88 2.36
N ARG A 31 -24.75 -5.81 2.28
CA ARG A 31 -24.26 -6.59 3.42
C ARG A 31 -23.57 -5.73 4.46
N ILE A 32 -22.59 -4.94 4.03
CA ILE A 32 -21.86 -4.01 4.92
C ILE A 32 -22.79 -2.94 5.49
N THR A 33 -23.74 -2.44 4.71
CA THR A 33 -24.75 -1.47 5.16
C THR A 33 -25.67 -2.09 6.24
N ALA A 34 -26.15 -3.31 6.02
CA ALA A 34 -26.98 -4.03 6.99
C ALA A 34 -26.21 -4.32 8.28
N PHE A 35 -24.94 -4.72 8.15
CA PHE A 35 -24.10 -4.97 9.31
C PHE A 35 -23.76 -3.69 10.08
N CYS A 36 -23.39 -2.62 9.40
CA CYS A 36 -23.15 -1.34 10.07
C CYS A 36 -24.40 -0.80 10.77
N ARG A 37 -25.61 -1.01 10.20
CA ARG A 37 -26.86 -0.68 10.88
C ARG A 37 -27.05 -1.52 12.15
N HIS A 38 -26.75 -2.81 12.12
CA HIS A 38 -26.81 -3.69 13.29
C HIS A 38 -25.89 -3.22 14.42
N ILE A 39 -24.71 -2.68 14.11
CA ILE A 39 -23.76 -2.14 15.11
C ILE A 39 -23.94 -0.64 15.40
N GLY A 40 -25.04 -0.01 14.95
CA GLY A 40 -25.40 1.38 15.28
C GLY A 40 -24.84 2.45 14.33
N ASN A 41 -24.42 2.08 13.12
CA ASN A 41 -23.83 2.98 12.09
C ASN A 41 -22.62 3.79 12.58
N PRO A 42 -21.59 3.16 13.16
CA PRO A 42 -20.46 3.86 13.77
C PRO A 42 -19.69 4.76 12.79
N GLN A 43 -19.73 4.49 11.48
CA GLN A 43 -19.10 5.28 10.43
C GLN A 43 -19.65 6.72 10.30
N ARG A 44 -20.69 7.07 11.05
CA ARG A 44 -21.30 8.40 11.05
C ARG A 44 -20.86 9.30 12.22
N ASN A 45 -20.03 8.75 13.15
CA ASN A 45 -19.69 9.43 14.38
C ASN A 45 -18.44 10.31 14.28
N PHE A 46 -17.77 10.34 13.13
CA PHE A 46 -16.53 11.10 12.90
C PHE A 46 -16.47 11.58 11.45
N PHE A 47 -15.67 12.61 11.20
CA PHE A 47 -15.39 13.05 9.83
C PHE A 47 -14.57 11.99 9.09
N THR A 48 -14.79 11.84 7.79
CA THR A 48 -14.03 10.89 6.99
C THR A 48 -13.42 11.55 5.76
N ILE A 49 -12.21 11.09 5.38
CA ILE A 49 -11.53 11.41 4.13
C ILE A 49 -11.43 10.07 3.38
N HIS A 50 -12.01 10.00 2.17
CA HIS A 50 -12.10 8.75 1.42
C HIS A 50 -11.07 8.71 0.31
N VAL A 51 -10.15 7.75 0.33
CA VAL A 51 -9.00 7.69 -0.59
C VAL A 51 -9.07 6.46 -1.49
N ALA A 52 -9.24 6.70 -2.80
CA ALA A 52 -9.16 5.68 -3.86
C ALA A 52 -7.96 5.95 -4.78
N GLY A 53 -7.67 5.01 -5.68
CA GLY A 53 -6.61 5.13 -6.68
C GLY A 53 -6.04 3.75 -7.06
N THR A 54 -5.18 3.71 -8.04
CA THR A 54 -4.42 2.50 -8.37
C THR A 54 -3.19 2.41 -7.46
N ASN A 55 -2.27 3.35 -7.57
CA ASN A 55 -1.08 3.45 -6.72
C ASN A 55 -1.19 4.68 -5.81
N GLY A 56 -0.36 4.75 -4.76
CA GLY A 56 -0.28 5.93 -3.90
C GLY A 56 -1.31 6.01 -2.78
N LYS A 57 -2.43 5.27 -2.81
CA LYS A 57 -3.50 5.33 -1.80
C LYS A 57 -2.94 5.30 -0.37
N GLY A 58 -2.20 4.25 -0.01
CA GLY A 58 -1.62 4.10 1.33
C GLY A 58 -0.69 5.24 1.69
N SER A 59 0.23 5.67 0.79
CA SER A 59 1.13 6.81 1.05
C SER A 59 0.36 8.10 1.31
N VAL A 60 -0.61 8.43 0.46
CA VAL A 60 -1.46 9.63 0.62
C VAL A 60 -2.25 9.55 1.92
N SER A 61 -2.86 8.40 2.23
CA SER A 61 -3.62 8.20 3.47
C SER A 61 -2.75 8.39 4.72
N HIS A 62 -1.54 7.85 4.72
CA HIS A 62 -0.60 8.00 5.85
C HIS A 62 -0.08 9.44 6.00
N ILE A 63 0.24 10.12 4.89
CA ILE A 63 0.65 11.54 4.93
C ILE A 63 -0.47 12.40 5.50
N ILE A 64 -1.71 12.26 5.01
CA ILE A 64 -2.85 13.04 5.51
C ILE A 64 -3.11 12.72 6.98
N ALA A 65 -3.12 11.44 7.39
CA ALA A 65 -3.34 11.04 8.77
C ALA A 65 -2.26 11.60 9.71
N SER A 66 -1.00 11.59 9.29
CA SER A 66 0.11 12.17 10.06
C SER A 66 -0.06 13.68 10.25
N VAL A 67 -0.44 14.40 9.19
CA VAL A 67 -0.69 15.85 9.25
C VAL A 67 -1.85 16.16 10.21
N LEU A 68 -2.93 15.39 10.18
CA LEU A 68 -4.08 15.55 11.07
C LEU A 68 -3.70 15.31 12.54
N GLN A 69 -2.88 14.28 12.81
CA GLN A 69 -2.34 14.04 14.16
C GLN A 69 -1.48 15.22 14.65
N GLN A 70 -0.61 15.78 13.78
CA GLN A 70 0.19 16.96 14.13
C GLN A 70 -0.66 18.24 14.26
N ALA A 71 -1.85 18.26 13.66
CA ALA A 71 -2.83 19.33 13.89
C ALA A 71 -3.61 19.16 15.20
N GLY A 72 -3.39 18.06 15.95
CA GLY A 72 -3.99 17.80 17.24
C GLY A 72 -5.30 17.01 17.19
N TYR A 73 -5.73 16.54 16.02
CA TYR A 73 -6.94 15.71 15.88
C TYR A 73 -6.68 14.27 16.27
N ARG A 74 -7.62 13.67 17.01
CA ARG A 74 -7.65 12.22 17.22
C ARG A 74 -8.00 11.52 15.92
N THR A 75 -7.00 10.91 15.32
CA THR A 75 -7.04 10.49 13.92
C THR A 75 -7.12 8.99 13.74
N GLY A 76 -8.18 8.52 13.08
CA GLY A 76 -8.31 7.15 12.59
C GLY A 76 -7.63 6.97 11.23
N LEU A 77 -7.05 5.80 11.01
CA LEU A 77 -6.46 5.42 9.72
C LEU A 77 -6.82 3.98 9.38
N PHE A 78 -7.53 3.80 8.26
CA PHE A 78 -7.85 2.49 7.68
C PHE A 78 -7.13 2.30 6.36
N THR A 79 -6.28 1.29 6.27
CA THR A 79 -5.45 1.01 5.08
C THR A 79 -5.40 -0.48 4.74
N SER A 80 -5.03 -0.82 3.50
CA SER A 80 -4.86 -2.19 3.03
C SER A 80 -3.88 -2.31 1.86
N PRO A 81 -3.26 -3.48 1.69
CA PRO A 81 -3.20 -4.61 2.62
C PRO A 81 -2.21 -4.36 3.78
N HIS A 82 -2.21 -5.23 4.79
CA HIS A 82 -1.15 -5.26 5.82
C HIS A 82 0.08 -6.05 5.32
N LEU A 83 1.23 -5.81 5.91
CA LEU A 83 2.47 -6.53 5.59
C LEU A 83 2.76 -7.68 6.56
N GLN A 84 2.64 -7.47 7.85
CA GLN A 84 3.04 -8.43 8.90
C GLN A 84 1.89 -8.80 9.85
N ASP A 85 1.13 -7.80 10.33
CA ASP A 85 0.08 -7.97 11.32
C ASP A 85 -1.24 -7.42 10.78
N PHE A 86 -2.31 -8.19 10.93
CA PHE A 86 -3.66 -7.76 10.55
C PHE A 86 -4.03 -6.37 11.08
N ARG A 87 -3.57 -6.05 12.29
CA ARG A 87 -3.86 -4.79 12.98
C ARG A 87 -3.27 -3.54 12.32
N GLU A 88 -2.30 -3.71 11.41
CA GLU A 88 -1.75 -2.60 10.61
C GLU A 88 -2.83 -1.88 9.81
N ARG A 89 -3.95 -2.58 9.51
CA ARG A 89 -5.07 -2.02 8.73
C ARG A 89 -5.87 -0.98 9.49
N ILE A 90 -5.81 -0.97 10.83
CA ILE A 90 -6.67 -0.16 11.69
C ILE A 90 -5.80 0.50 12.75
N ARG A 91 -5.65 1.81 12.66
CA ARG A 91 -4.83 2.60 13.59
C ARG A 91 -5.60 3.80 14.12
N VAL A 92 -5.31 4.17 15.36
CA VAL A 92 -5.70 5.46 15.95
C VAL A 92 -4.43 6.11 16.46
N ASP A 93 -4.16 7.35 16.05
CA ASP A 93 -2.97 8.12 16.38
C ASP A 93 -1.65 7.32 16.16
N GLY A 94 -1.56 6.61 15.03
CA GLY A 94 -0.42 5.79 14.65
C GLY A 94 -0.38 4.39 15.30
N GLU A 95 -1.11 4.17 16.38
CA GLU A 95 -1.13 2.91 17.12
C GLU A 95 -2.13 1.90 16.54
N MET A 96 -1.69 0.65 16.39
CA MET A 96 -2.54 -0.43 15.89
C MET A 96 -3.65 -0.79 16.87
N ILE A 97 -4.83 -1.12 16.36
CA ILE A 97 -5.93 -1.66 17.17
C ILE A 97 -5.44 -2.78 18.12
N PRO A 98 -5.79 -2.76 19.41
CA PRO A 98 -5.43 -3.82 20.35
C PRO A 98 -6.01 -5.17 19.94
N LYS A 99 -5.25 -6.25 20.10
CA LYS A 99 -5.70 -7.64 19.82
C LYS A 99 -7.03 -7.97 20.47
N GLN A 100 -7.21 -7.54 21.71
CA GLN A 100 -8.44 -7.82 22.46
C GLN A 100 -9.67 -7.13 21.84
N LYS A 101 -9.52 -5.92 21.27
CA LYS A 101 -10.63 -5.26 20.56
C LYS A 101 -11.06 -6.05 19.32
N VAL A 102 -10.11 -6.63 18.58
CA VAL A 102 -10.40 -7.50 17.43
C VAL A 102 -11.16 -8.75 17.89
N VAL A 103 -10.69 -9.42 18.94
CA VAL A 103 -11.33 -10.62 19.50
C VAL A 103 -12.76 -10.29 19.97
N ASN A 104 -12.91 -9.25 20.78
CA ASN A 104 -14.20 -8.87 21.35
C ASN A 104 -15.24 -8.52 20.26
N PHE A 105 -14.81 -7.80 19.21
CA PHE A 105 -15.70 -7.45 18.11
C PHE A 105 -16.18 -8.70 17.36
N VAL A 106 -15.25 -9.59 17.02
CA VAL A 106 -15.59 -10.82 16.31
C VAL A 106 -16.46 -11.73 17.17
N ASP A 107 -16.11 -11.96 18.43
CA ASP A 107 -16.92 -12.80 19.35
C ASP A 107 -18.34 -12.25 19.52
N LYS A 108 -18.48 -10.93 19.67
CA LYS A 108 -19.78 -10.28 19.88
C LYS A 108 -20.69 -10.35 18.64
N HIS A 109 -20.11 -10.30 17.44
CA HIS A 109 -20.87 -10.13 16.20
C HIS A 109 -20.75 -11.33 15.25
N HIS A 110 -20.13 -12.44 15.69
CA HIS A 110 -19.87 -13.65 14.91
C HIS A 110 -21.10 -14.13 14.13
N ASP A 111 -22.20 -14.37 14.81
CA ASP A 111 -23.40 -14.95 14.21
C ASP A 111 -23.99 -14.03 13.13
N LYS A 112 -23.95 -12.71 13.36
CA LYS A 112 -24.44 -11.74 12.39
C LYS A 112 -23.52 -11.61 11.16
N MET A 113 -22.20 -11.78 11.34
CA MET A 113 -21.24 -11.85 10.23
C MET A 113 -21.51 -13.06 9.34
N VAL A 114 -21.80 -14.21 9.95
CA VAL A 114 -22.12 -15.45 9.24
C VAL A 114 -23.47 -15.34 8.55
N GLU A 115 -24.52 -14.88 9.26
CA GLU A 115 -25.87 -14.66 8.71
C GLU A 115 -25.85 -13.79 7.45
N LEU A 116 -25.10 -12.68 7.48
CA LEU A 116 -24.97 -11.74 6.37
C LEU A 116 -23.93 -12.17 5.33
N GLU A 117 -23.26 -13.28 5.54
CA GLU A 117 -22.16 -13.75 4.68
C GLU A 117 -21.12 -12.69 4.37
N LEU A 118 -20.68 -11.93 5.35
CA LEU A 118 -19.70 -10.86 5.14
C LEU A 118 -18.41 -11.39 4.54
N SER A 119 -17.82 -10.63 3.65
CA SER A 119 -16.43 -10.86 3.22
C SER A 119 -15.45 -10.39 4.31
N PHE A 120 -14.22 -10.90 4.24
CA PHE A 120 -13.12 -10.44 5.10
C PHE A 120 -12.96 -8.92 5.09
N PHE A 121 -13.08 -8.29 3.91
CA PHE A 121 -12.89 -6.84 3.79
C PHE A 121 -14.06 -6.06 4.37
N GLU A 122 -15.31 -6.49 4.16
CA GLU A 122 -16.50 -5.88 4.76
C GLU A 122 -16.43 -5.92 6.30
N MET A 123 -16.06 -7.07 6.86
CA MET A 123 -15.87 -7.20 8.31
C MET A 123 -14.75 -6.31 8.83
N THR A 124 -13.61 -6.24 8.10
CA THR A 124 -12.46 -5.41 8.52
C THR A 124 -12.81 -3.92 8.50
N ALA A 125 -13.57 -3.46 7.49
CA ALA A 125 -14.06 -2.09 7.41
C ALA A 125 -15.03 -1.77 8.56
N ALA A 126 -15.97 -2.65 8.84
CA ALA A 126 -16.92 -2.48 9.96
C ALA A 126 -16.22 -2.45 11.33
N LEU A 127 -15.23 -3.32 11.54
CA LEU A 127 -14.38 -3.31 12.74
C LEU A 127 -13.64 -1.97 12.88
N ALA A 128 -13.10 -1.43 11.77
CA ALA A 128 -12.42 -0.14 11.80
C ALA A 128 -13.39 0.98 12.22
N PHE A 129 -14.58 1.04 11.63
CA PHE A 129 -15.59 2.04 11.96
C PHE A 129 -16.04 1.96 13.43
N ASP A 130 -16.29 0.74 13.93
CA ASP A 130 -16.67 0.51 15.33
C ASP A 130 -15.53 0.94 16.29
N TYR A 131 -14.29 0.55 15.99
CA TYR A 131 -13.15 0.90 16.81
C TYR A 131 -12.88 2.41 16.82
N PHE A 132 -13.02 3.09 15.68
CA PHE A 132 -12.85 4.54 15.59
C PHE A 132 -13.90 5.27 16.42
N ALA A 133 -15.17 4.86 16.32
CA ALA A 133 -16.26 5.43 17.14
C ALA A 133 -16.02 5.20 18.64
N GLN A 134 -15.61 3.98 19.04
CA GLN A 134 -15.30 3.67 20.45
C GLN A 134 -14.04 4.37 20.99
N SER A 135 -13.20 4.87 20.09
CA SER A 135 -11.96 5.56 20.45
C SER A 135 -12.07 7.07 20.33
N ASP A 136 -13.29 7.61 20.21
CA ASP A 136 -13.57 9.04 20.08
C ASP A 136 -12.72 9.71 18.98
N VAL A 137 -12.56 9.02 17.83
CA VAL A 137 -11.87 9.57 16.66
C VAL A 137 -12.66 10.77 16.12
N GLU A 138 -11.99 11.87 15.87
CA GLU A 138 -12.59 13.09 15.31
C GLU A 138 -12.61 13.06 13.79
N VAL A 139 -11.52 12.54 13.18
CA VAL A 139 -11.38 12.42 11.73
C VAL A 139 -10.67 11.13 11.36
N ALA A 140 -11.18 10.40 10.38
CA ALA A 140 -10.59 9.16 9.90
C ALA A 140 -10.25 9.23 8.40
N VAL A 141 -9.05 8.80 8.04
CA VAL A 141 -8.62 8.59 6.65
C VAL A 141 -8.90 7.15 6.28
N ILE A 142 -9.76 6.95 5.28
CA ILE A 142 -10.28 5.64 4.88
C ILE A 142 -9.81 5.32 3.46
N GLU A 143 -8.92 4.35 3.33
CA GLU A 143 -8.45 3.82 2.05
C GLU A 143 -9.41 2.78 1.49
N THR A 144 -9.79 2.86 0.21
CA THR A 144 -10.54 1.80 -0.47
C THR A 144 -9.69 0.54 -0.64
N GLY A 145 -10.30 -0.63 -0.52
CA GLY A 145 -9.61 -1.89 -0.80
C GLY A 145 -9.45 -2.15 -2.29
N LEU A 146 -10.52 -2.00 -3.07
CA LEU A 146 -10.56 -2.29 -4.49
C LEU A 146 -11.58 -1.42 -5.23
N GLY A 147 -11.14 -0.76 -6.29
CA GLY A 147 -12.04 0.09 -7.10
C GLY A 147 -12.47 1.34 -6.34
N GLY A 148 -13.73 1.45 -6.03
CA GLY A 148 -14.35 2.56 -5.29
C GLY A 148 -15.86 2.39 -5.19
N ARG A 149 -16.58 2.32 -6.30
CA ARG A 149 -18.05 2.31 -6.38
C ARG A 149 -18.70 1.22 -5.51
N LEU A 150 -18.18 0.01 -5.56
CA LEU A 150 -18.68 -1.15 -4.82
C LEU A 150 -17.72 -1.60 -3.69
N ASP A 151 -16.78 -0.74 -3.31
CA ASP A 151 -15.90 -1.01 -2.17
C ASP A 151 -16.66 -0.90 -0.86
N ALA A 152 -16.41 -1.80 0.09
CA ALA A 152 -17.11 -1.83 1.37
C ALA A 152 -16.97 -0.51 2.18
N THR A 153 -15.91 0.26 1.93
CA THR A 153 -15.74 1.57 2.56
C THR A 153 -16.68 2.63 1.99
N ASN A 154 -17.29 2.40 0.81
CA ASN A 154 -18.09 3.40 0.12
C ASN A 154 -19.48 3.67 0.72
N ILE A 155 -19.74 3.15 1.92
CA ILE A 155 -20.93 3.48 2.73
C ILE A 155 -20.77 4.77 3.55
N ILE A 156 -19.57 5.36 3.56
CA ILE A 156 -19.30 6.64 4.24
C ILE A 156 -19.70 7.83 3.39
N VAL A 157 -19.92 8.98 4.06
CA VAL A 157 -20.09 10.29 3.43
C VAL A 157 -18.92 11.16 3.89
N PRO A 158 -17.84 11.25 3.09
CA PRO A 158 -16.63 11.94 3.48
C PRO A 158 -16.79 13.47 3.40
N VAL A 159 -15.87 14.20 4.04
CA VAL A 159 -15.75 15.66 3.84
C VAL A 159 -15.02 15.98 2.53
N VAL A 160 -14.20 15.05 2.05
CA VAL A 160 -13.53 15.10 0.74
C VAL A 160 -13.23 13.68 0.25
N SER A 161 -13.43 13.46 -1.06
CA SER A 161 -12.94 12.26 -1.75
C SER A 161 -11.59 12.54 -2.40
N VAL A 162 -10.70 11.55 -2.42
CA VAL A 162 -9.36 11.68 -3.02
C VAL A 162 -9.13 10.51 -3.97
N ILE A 163 -8.73 10.79 -5.21
CA ILE A 163 -8.35 9.76 -6.18
C ILE A 163 -6.90 10.02 -6.57
N THR A 164 -5.99 9.14 -6.15
CA THR A 164 -4.55 9.38 -6.27
C THR A 164 -4.07 9.32 -7.71
N ASN A 165 -4.35 8.22 -8.40
CA ASN A 165 -4.08 8.04 -9.83
C ASN A 165 -4.88 6.88 -10.43
N ILE A 166 -4.81 6.74 -11.77
CA ILE A 166 -5.40 5.65 -12.53
C ILE A 166 -4.32 4.90 -13.29
N GLY A 167 -4.33 3.59 -13.17
CA GLY A 167 -3.47 2.67 -13.91
C GLY A 167 -4.16 1.34 -14.12
N LEU A 168 -3.69 0.57 -15.10
CA LEU A 168 -4.22 -0.77 -15.38
C LEU A 168 -3.85 -1.72 -14.22
N GLU A 169 -4.85 -2.08 -13.45
CA GLU A 169 -4.76 -3.06 -12.36
C GLU A 169 -6.14 -3.67 -12.09
N HIS A 170 -6.15 -4.94 -11.65
CA HIS A 170 -7.41 -5.68 -11.40
C HIS A 170 -8.38 -5.65 -12.59
N THR A 171 -7.84 -5.72 -13.80
CA THR A 171 -8.61 -5.55 -15.06
C THR A 171 -9.77 -6.53 -15.22
N ALA A 172 -9.67 -7.72 -14.64
CA ALA A 172 -10.76 -8.70 -14.62
C ALA A 172 -11.99 -8.26 -13.81
N LEU A 173 -11.84 -7.27 -12.90
CA LEU A 173 -12.93 -6.78 -12.03
C LEU A 173 -13.30 -5.33 -12.30
N LEU A 174 -12.32 -4.49 -12.61
CA LEU A 174 -12.52 -3.04 -12.77
C LEU A 174 -12.63 -2.61 -14.23
N GLY A 175 -12.41 -3.54 -15.18
CA GLY A 175 -12.39 -3.27 -16.60
C GLY A 175 -10.98 -3.12 -17.16
N ASP A 176 -10.86 -3.24 -18.46
CA ASP A 176 -9.63 -3.37 -19.24
C ASP A 176 -9.13 -2.04 -19.83
N THR A 177 -9.78 -0.92 -19.52
CA THR A 177 -9.38 0.41 -19.97
C THR A 177 -9.22 1.37 -18.77
N LEU A 178 -8.41 2.42 -18.96
CA LEU A 178 -8.23 3.46 -17.94
C LEU A 178 -9.54 4.16 -17.59
N GLN A 179 -10.43 4.36 -18.59
CA GLN A 179 -11.73 5.00 -18.39
C GLN A 179 -12.66 4.15 -17.52
N LYS A 180 -12.71 2.82 -17.73
CA LYS A 180 -13.51 1.92 -16.91
C LYS A 180 -13.01 1.91 -15.46
N ILE A 181 -11.68 1.83 -15.27
CA ILE A 181 -11.07 1.88 -13.95
C ILE A 181 -11.32 3.24 -13.27
N ALA A 182 -11.23 4.33 -14.02
CA ALA A 182 -11.56 5.67 -13.53
C ALA A 182 -13.02 5.77 -13.08
N ALA A 183 -13.96 5.21 -13.85
CA ALA A 183 -15.38 5.19 -13.49
C ALA A 183 -15.66 4.42 -12.19
N GLU A 184 -15.01 3.26 -11.99
CA GLU A 184 -15.12 2.50 -10.74
C GLU A 184 -14.58 3.29 -9.54
N LYS A 185 -13.44 3.99 -9.71
CA LYS A 185 -12.87 4.82 -8.64
C LYS A 185 -13.67 6.10 -8.41
N ALA A 186 -14.21 6.72 -9.47
CA ALA A 186 -15.11 7.87 -9.39
C ALA A 186 -16.40 7.60 -8.58
N GLY A 187 -16.74 6.32 -8.37
CA GLY A 187 -17.87 5.93 -7.52
C GLY A 187 -17.75 6.35 -6.05
N ILE A 188 -16.59 6.84 -5.59
CA ILE A 188 -16.46 7.45 -4.27
C ILE A 188 -16.84 8.94 -4.24
N ILE A 189 -17.09 9.57 -5.40
CA ILE A 189 -17.53 10.96 -5.49
C ILE A 189 -18.98 11.03 -5.02
N LYS A 190 -19.23 11.78 -3.95
CA LYS A 190 -20.54 11.90 -3.32
C LYS A 190 -21.19 13.24 -3.66
N LYS A 191 -22.52 13.27 -3.55
CA LYS A 191 -23.31 14.48 -3.83
C LYS A 191 -22.81 15.67 -3.01
N SER A 192 -22.45 16.74 -3.71
CA SER A 192 -21.95 18.01 -3.14
C SER A 192 -20.66 17.88 -2.31
N ILE A 193 -19.94 16.77 -2.41
CA ILE A 193 -18.67 16.55 -1.72
C ILE A 193 -17.53 16.70 -2.74
N PRO A 194 -16.58 17.62 -2.54
CA PRO A 194 -15.45 17.81 -3.45
C PRO A 194 -14.58 16.57 -3.60
N VAL A 195 -13.95 16.45 -4.77
CA VAL A 195 -12.98 15.41 -5.06
C VAL A 195 -11.63 16.02 -5.46
N VAL A 196 -10.56 15.55 -4.81
CA VAL A 196 -9.17 15.84 -5.18
C VAL A 196 -8.67 14.74 -6.10
N ILE A 197 -8.20 15.10 -7.30
CA ILE A 197 -7.54 14.22 -8.27
C ILE A 197 -6.04 14.47 -8.17
N GLY A 198 -5.28 13.45 -7.79
CA GLY A 198 -3.83 13.55 -7.59
C GLY A 198 -3.08 13.70 -8.90
N GLU A 199 -3.23 12.73 -9.78
CA GLU A 199 -2.64 12.74 -11.12
C GLU A 199 -3.76 12.81 -12.17
N GLY A 200 -3.89 13.95 -12.86
CA GLY A 200 -4.79 14.13 -13.97
C GLY A 200 -4.21 13.59 -15.28
N ASP A 201 -5.07 13.06 -16.17
CA ASP A 201 -4.67 12.66 -17.52
C ASP A 201 -5.85 12.84 -18.49
N VAL A 202 -5.55 13.39 -19.66
CA VAL A 202 -6.53 13.64 -20.71
C VAL A 202 -7.32 12.40 -21.12
N ARG A 203 -6.75 11.22 -20.92
CA ARG A 203 -7.38 9.94 -21.27
C ARG A 203 -8.56 9.57 -20.37
N TYR A 204 -8.66 10.13 -19.15
CA TYR A 204 -9.72 9.78 -18.20
C TYR A 204 -10.27 10.94 -17.36
N ASN A 205 -9.73 12.16 -17.46
CA ASN A 205 -10.22 13.30 -16.68
C ASN A 205 -11.70 13.58 -16.93
N GLU A 206 -12.17 13.42 -18.18
CA GLU A 206 -13.58 13.61 -18.55
C GLU A 206 -14.52 12.71 -17.71
N VAL A 207 -14.09 11.48 -17.37
CA VAL A 207 -14.88 10.57 -16.51
C VAL A 207 -15.11 11.19 -15.13
N PHE A 208 -14.08 11.78 -14.54
CA PHE A 208 -14.21 12.44 -13.24
C PHE A 208 -15.08 13.67 -13.30
N GLU A 209 -14.94 14.48 -14.35
CA GLU A 209 -15.72 15.69 -14.56
C GLU A 209 -17.20 15.37 -14.76
N GLN A 210 -17.54 14.34 -15.54
CA GLN A 210 -18.92 13.89 -15.75
C GLN A 210 -19.55 13.38 -14.45
N VAL A 211 -18.85 12.53 -13.70
CA VAL A 211 -19.36 11.98 -12.42
C VAL A 211 -19.49 13.09 -11.38
N ALA A 212 -18.54 14.01 -11.30
CA ALA A 212 -18.59 15.14 -10.39
C ALA A 212 -19.75 16.09 -10.73
N ALA A 213 -19.94 16.41 -12.00
CA ALA A 213 -21.07 17.24 -12.46
C ALA A 213 -22.43 16.60 -12.10
N ALA A 214 -22.59 15.29 -12.34
CA ALA A 214 -23.80 14.55 -11.96
C ALA A 214 -24.08 14.60 -10.44
N ASN A 215 -23.00 14.64 -9.63
CA ASN A 215 -23.07 14.75 -8.17
C ASN A 215 -23.06 16.20 -7.66
N LYS A 216 -23.02 17.22 -8.51
CA LYS A 216 -22.82 18.62 -8.12
C LYS A 216 -21.58 18.82 -7.24
N SER A 217 -20.53 18.11 -7.55
CA SER A 217 -19.28 18.05 -6.82
C SER A 217 -18.20 18.87 -7.53
N LYS A 218 -17.32 19.54 -6.76
CA LYS A 218 -16.17 20.28 -7.28
C LYS A 218 -15.01 19.31 -7.53
N VAL A 219 -14.39 19.39 -8.71
CA VAL A 219 -13.13 18.68 -9.01
C VAL A 219 -11.96 19.59 -8.73
N ILE A 220 -10.98 19.10 -7.99
CA ILE A 220 -9.73 19.78 -7.61
C ILE A 220 -8.57 18.95 -8.13
N TYR A 221 -7.87 19.40 -9.15
CA TYR A 221 -6.63 18.76 -9.63
C TYR A 221 -5.46 19.23 -8.78
N ALA A 222 -4.77 18.30 -8.12
CA ALA A 222 -3.66 18.61 -7.20
C ALA A 222 -2.55 19.42 -7.90
N GLU A 223 -2.24 19.09 -9.15
CA GLU A 223 -1.25 19.77 -9.99
C GLU A 223 -1.63 21.20 -10.39
N LYS A 224 -2.92 21.57 -10.30
CA LYS A 224 -3.40 22.94 -10.50
C LYS A 224 -3.38 23.77 -9.20
N VAL A 225 -3.31 23.10 -8.04
CA VAL A 225 -3.20 23.74 -6.73
C VAL A 225 -1.74 23.95 -6.34
N PHE A 226 -0.91 22.93 -6.54
CA PHE A 226 0.52 22.97 -6.23
C PHE A 226 1.34 22.44 -7.39
N SER A 227 2.55 22.99 -7.53
CA SER A 227 3.64 22.33 -8.24
C SER A 227 4.73 21.91 -7.25
N CYS A 228 5.50 20.87 -7.61
CA CYS A 228 6.50 20.26 -6.76
C CYS A 228 7.75 19.93 -7.57
N GLN A 229 8.89 20.40 -7.09
CA GLN A 229 10.19 20.01 -7.60
C GLN A 229 10.94 19.24 -6.51
N GLU A 230 11.51 18.09 -6.87
CA GLU A 230 12.41 17.37 -5.97
C GLU A 230 13.76 18.11 -5.92
N CYS A 231 14.18 18.49 -4.71
CA CYS A 231 15.41 19.26 -4.46
C CYS A 231 16.50 18.40 -3.80
N GLY A 232 16.37 17.07 -3.87
CA GLY A 232 17.34 16.11 -3.36
C GLY A 232 16.91 15.40 -2.08
N CYS A 233 17.89 14.82 -1.37
CA CYS A 233 17.65 14.05 -0.14
C CYS A 233 18.54 14.61 0.97
N ARG A 234 17.95 14.92 2.14
CA ARG A 234 18.67 15.39 3.34
C ARG A 234 18.30 14.50 4.52
N GLU A 235 19.27 14.07 5.32
CA GLU A 235 19.06 13.29 6.55
C GLU A 235 18.14 12.06 6.34
N GLY A 236 18.23 11.42 5.17
CA GLY A 236 17.39 10.27 4.83
C GLY A 236 15.94 10.59 4.46
N ARG A 237 15.59 11.87 4.28
CA ARG A 237 14.28 12.35 3.81
C ARG A 237 14.39 12.94 2.41
N GLN A 238 13.36 12.78 1.60
CA GLN A 238 13.23 13.54 0.36
C GLN A 238 12.90 14.98 0.68
N HIS A 239 13.53 15.88 -0.05
CA HIS A 239 13.35 17.32 0.07
C HIS A 239 12.66 17.86 -1.17
N PHE A 240 11.54 18.55 -0.98
CA PHE A 240 10.72 19.10 -2.05
C PHE A 240 10.59 20.61 -1.93
N CYS A 241 10.76 21.31 -3.05
CA CYS A 241 10.41 22.71 -3.21
C CYS A 241 8.98 22.79 -3.76
N MET A 242 8.04 23.17 -2.90
CA MET A 242 6.63 23.27 -3.21
C MET A 242 6.25 24.70 -3.58
N HIS A 243 5.38 24.86 -4.57
CA HIS A 243 4.83 26.13 -4.96
C HIS A 243 3.30 26.05 -5.01
N ARG A 244 2.63 26.87 -4.19
CA ARG A 244 1.17 26.99 -4.21
C ARG A 244 0.77 28.03 -5.26
N VAL A 245 0.01 27.58 -6.28
CA VAL A 245 -0.25 28.36 -7.49
C VAL A 245 -1.11 29.62 -7.22
N ARG A 246 -2.12 29.53 -6.34
CA ARG A 246 -3.11 30.60 -6.13
C ARG A 246 -2.53 31.91 -5.57
N ASP A 247 -1.45 31.86 -4.79
CA ASP A 247 -0.83 33.00 -4.12
C ASP A 247 0.68 33.10 -4.32
N ASP A 248 1.22 32.34 -5.27
CA ASP A 248 2.64 32.25 -5.65
C ASP A 248 3.58 31.92 -4.45
N ARG A 249 3.03 31.24 -3.40
CA ARG A 249 3.81 30.95 -2.22
C ARG A 249 4.71 29.74 -2.42
N LYS A 250 6.00 29.92 -2.20
CA LYS A 250 7.02 28.87 -2.23
C LYS A 250 7.42 28.46 -0.81
N PHE A 251 7.61 27.16 -0.59
CA PHE A 251 8.03 26.61 0.69
C PHE A 251 8.67 25.23 0.51
N GLU A 252 9.47 24.85 1.46
CA GLU A 252 10.17 23.56 1.48
C GLU A 252 9.41 22.56 2.32
N VAL A 253 9.44 21.28 1.90
CA VAL A 253 8.82 20.15 2.60
C VAL A 253 9.79 18.99 2.61
N ASP A 254 9.99 18.41 3.78
CA ASP A 254 10.70 17.15 3.94
C ASP A 254 9.69 16.01 4.08
N LEU A 255 10.03 14.84 3.55
CA LEU A 255 9.21 13.63 3.60
C LEU A 255 10.10 12.41 3.86
N ASP A 256 9.77 11.61 4.89
CA ASP A 256 10.50 10.39 5.26
C ASP A 256 10.18 9.17 4.38
N LEU A 257 9.33 9.34 3.37
CA LEU A 257 9.08 8.38 2.30
C LEU A 257 9.97 8.69 1.10
N THR A 258 10.93 7.82 0.80
CA THR A 258 12.05 8.11 -0.12
C THR A 258 11.91 7.49 -1.52
N GLY A 259 10.74 6.99 -1.91
CA GLY A 259 10.44 6.56 -3.28
C GLY A 259 10.25 7.76 -4.22
N ASN A 260 10.82 7.74 -5.43
CA ASN A 260 10.71 8.82 -6.42
C ASN A 260 9.25 9.16 -6.81
N TYR A 261 8.34 8.19 -6.71
CA TYR A 261 6.91 8.36 -6.92
C TYR A 261 6.21 9.18 -5.82
N GLN A 262 6.88 9.47 -4.71
CA GLN A 262 6.27 10.21 -3.60
C GLN A 262 6.02 11.68 -3.93
N ARG A 263 6.68 12.22 -4.97
CA ARG A 263 6.39 13.58 -5.48
C ARG A 263 4.91 13.77 -5.87
N HIS A 264 4.29 12.74 -6.42
CA HIS A 264 2.86 12.76 -6.78
C HIS A 264 1.97 12.63 -5.53
N ASN A 265 2.39 11.78 -4.60
CA ASN A 265 1.64 11.55 -3.37
C ASN A 265 1.65 12.78 -2.45
N ILE A 266 2.79 13.48 -2.34
CA ILE A 266 2.87 14.72 -1.54
C ILE A 266 2.04 15.85 -2.15
N LEU A 267 1.99 15.98 -3.47
CA LEU A 267 1.12 16.94 -4.15
C LEU A 267 -0.35 16.65 -3.85
N THR A 268 -0.76 15.39 -3.98
CA THR A 268 -2.13 14.95 -3.68
C THR A 268 -2.50 15.22 -2.23
N ALA A 269 -1.62 14.87 -1.29
CA ALA A 269 -1.83 15.12 0.14
C ALA A 269 -1.88 16.61 0.46
N ALA A 270 -0.98 17.42 -0.12
CA ALA A 270 -0.94 18.87 0.09
C ALA A 270 -2.23 19.55 -0.42
N ALA A 271 -2.70 19.19 -1.62
CA ALA A 271 -3.96 19.72 -2.16
C ALA A 271 -5.17 19.32 -1.31
N THR A 272 -5.16 18.09 -0.77
CA THR A 272 -6.22 17.63 0.14
C THR A 272 -6.19 18.39 1.45
N VAL A 273 -5.01 18.57 2.06
CA VAL A 273 -4.85 19.32 3.32
C VAL A 273 -5.20 20.79 3.14
N ASP A 274 -4.79 21.41 2.04
CA ASP A 274 -5.15 22.80 1.71
C ASP A 274 -6.68 22.96 1.63
N PHE A 275 -7.36 22.04 0.93
CA PHE A 275 -8.82 22.01 0.89
C PHE A 275 -9.46 21.81 2.27
N LEU A 276 -8.97 20.87 3.07
CA LEU A 276 -9.49 20.60 4.41
C LEU A 276 -9.39 21.85 5.30
N HIS A 277 -8.28 22.57 5.24
CA HIS A 277 -8.05 23.78 6.02
C HIS A 277 -8.95 24.94 5.60
N GLU A 278 -9.11 25.14 4.30
CA GLU A 278 -9.81 26.32 3.75
C GLU A 278 -11.34 26.16 3.68
N GLU A 279 -11.83 24.95 3.44
CA GLU A 279 -13.22 24.70 3.04
C GLU A 279 -13.98 23.78 4.03
N THR A 280 -13.35 23.37 5.14
CA THR A 280 -13.97 22.51 6.17
C THR A 280 -13.73 23.08 7.58
N PRO A 281 -14.44 22.58 8.61
CA PRO A 281 -14.16 23.00 10.00
C PRO A 281 -12.79 22.59 10.54
N LEU A 282 -12.00 21.79 9.79
CA LEU A 282 -10.70 21.30 10.24
C LEU A 282 -9.63 22.37 10.09
N THR A 283 -9.03 22.79 11.20
CA THR A 283 -7.95 23.79 11.21
C THR A 283 -6.59 23.10 11.19
N ILE A 284 -5.84 23.27 10.11
CA ILE A 284 -4.53 22.63 9.96
C ILE A 284 -3.47 23.70 9.74
N SER A 285 -2.62 23.93 10.75
CA SER A 285 -1.57 24.93 10.66
C SER A 285 -0.47 24.51 9.67
N ARG A 286 0.25 25.48 9.10
CA ARG A 286 1.44 25.21 8.30
C ARG A 286 2.47 24.37 9.05
N ARG A 287 2.62 24.60 10.36
CA ARG A 287 3.52 23.82 11.21
C ARG A 287 3.10 22.36 11.26
N ALA A 288 1.82 22.08 11.49
CA ALA A 288 1.28 20.73 11.51
C ALA A 288 1.50 20.01 10.16
N PHE A 289 1.32 20.73 9.04
CA PHE A 289 1.61 20.18 7.71
C PHE A 289 3.09 19.79 7.57
N LEU A 290 4.02 20.70 7.91
CA LEU A 290 5.45 20.44 7.77
C LEU A 290 5.97 19.35 8.71
N GLU A 291 5.51 19.31 9.97
CA GLU A 291 5.90 18.28 10.95
C GLU A 291 5.29 16.92 10.57
N GLY A 292 4.01 16.90 10.14
CA GLY A 292 3.33 15.70 9.73
C GLY A 292 3.88 15.06 8.45
N THR A 293 4.31 15.88 7.48
CA THR A 293 4.95 15.36 6.27
C THR A 293 6.36 14.84 6.55
N ARG A 294 7.13 15.58 7.37
CA ARG A 294 8.52 15.25 7.68
C ARG A 294 8.69 13.84 8.26
N ASP A 295 7.78 13.40 9.09
CA ASP A 295 7.85 12.14 9.82
C ASP A 295 6.61 11.25 9.58
N ALA A 296 6.01 11.33 8.38
CA ALA A 296 4.75 10.66 8.04
C ALA A 296 4.80 9.14 8.22
N ALA A 297 5.84 8.48 7.73
CA ALA A 297 6.01 7.04 7.90
C ALA A 297 6.32 6.67 9.34
N ALA A 298 7.11 7.49 10.06
CA ALA A 298 7.45 7.24 11.46
C ALA A 298 6.21 7.38 12.36
N ILE A 299 5.43 8.45 12.23
CA ILE A 299 4.23 8.72 13.03
C ILE A 299 3.15 7.66 12.81
N THR A 300 2.95 7.24 11.56
CA THR A 300 1.86 6.33 11.19
C THR A 300 2.32 4.88 11.00
N SER A 301 3.61 4.59 11.20
CA SER A 301 4.22 3.27 11.03
C SER A 301 4.00 2.68 9.63
N LEU A 302 4.12 3.49 8.57
CA LEU A 302 4.03 3.02 7.18
C LEU A 302 5.29 2.25 6.81
N ALA A 303 5.13 1.07 6.23
CA ALA A 303 6.22 0.22 5.77
C ALA A 303 6.07 -0.15 4.28
N GLY A 304 7.16 -0.63 3.66
CA GLY A 304 7.15 -1.19 2.30
C GLY A 304 7.02 -0.16 1.17
N ARG A 305 7.45 1.08 1.37
CA ARG A 305 7.46 2.14 0.34
C ARG A 305 8.87 2.69 0.17
N TRP A 306 9.68 2.02 -0.64
CA TRP A 306 11.13 2.24 -0.76
C TRP A 306 11.80 2.29 0.61
N GLN A 307 11.35 1.40 1.49
CA GLN A 307 11.75 1.39 2.89
C GLN A 307 13.18 0.89 3.05
N LYS A 308 14.05 1.71 3.64
CA LYS A 308 15.41 1.33 3.97
C LYS A 308 15.44 0.40 5.19
N LEU A 309 15.85 -0.84 4.99
CA LEU A 309 15.96 -1.87 6.03
C LEU A 309 17.39 -2.05 6.56
N GLY A 310 18.39 -1.56 5.81
CA GLY A 310 19.81 -1.65 6.19
C GLY A 310 20.67 -0.75 5.32
N GLU A 311 21.88 -0.40 5.80
CA GLU A 311 22.77 0.55 5.14
C GLU A 311 24.04 -0.10 4.57
N ASN A 312 24.60 -1.08 5.24
CA ASN A 312 25.82 -1.75 4.82
C ASN A 312 25.64 -3.27 4.89
N PRO A 313 25.23 -3.92 3.79
CA PRO A 313 24.85 -3.35 2.49
C PRO A 313 23.53 -2.56 2.56
N LEU A 314 23.28 -1.69 1.59
CA LEU A 314 21.99 -1.06 1.44
C LEU A 314 20.93 -2.14 1.13
N VAL A 315 19.89 -2.19 1.95
CA VAL A 315 18.74 -3.09 1.77
C VAL A 315 17.48 -2.26 1.74
N VAL A 316 16.71 -2.37 0.67
CA VAL A 316 15.45 -1.63 0.48
C VAL A 316 14.31 -2.61 0.26
N CYS A 317 13.14 -2.30 0.80
CA CYS A 317 11.89 -3.02 0.56
C CYS A 317 10.87 -2.09 -0.10
N ASP A 318 10.25 -2.58 -1.18
CA ASP A 318 9.13 -1.92 -1.84
C ASP A 318 8.03 -2.93 -2.17
N THR A 319 6.77 -2.47 -2.17
CA THR A 319 5.59 -3.31 -2.47
C THR A 319 5.00 -3.04 -3.85
N GLY A 320 5.72 -2.35 -4.73
CA GLY A 320 5.34 -2.17 -6.14
C GLY A 320 5.09 -3.51 -6.83
N HIS A 321 3.93 -3.68 -7.46
CA HIS A 321 3.49 -4.99 -7.97
C HIS A 321 2.67 -4.93 -9.27
N ASN A 322 2.51 -3.76 -9.85
CA ASN A 322 1.89 -3.56 -11.16
C ASN A 322 2.88 -2.85 -12.10
N PRO A 323 2.66 -2.84 -13.42
CA PRO A 323 3.61 -2.25 -14.36
C PRO A 323 3.97 -0.79 -14.02
N HIS A 324 2.99 0.03 -13.66
CA HIS A 324 3.21 1.43 -13.32
C HIS A 324 4.09 1.60 -12.06
N GLY A 325 3.81 0.86 -10.98
CA GLY A 325 4.64 0.90 -9.76
C GLY A 325 6.04 0.35 -9.97
N ILE A 326 6.17 -0.77 -10.72
CA ILE A 326 7.48 -1.36 -11.04
C ILE A 326 8.33 -0.45 -11.91
N ALA A 327 7.74 0.34 -12.81
CA ALA A 327 8.49 1.30 -13.61
C ALA A 327 9.24 2.32 -12.72
N TYR A 328 8.56 2.89 -11.71
CA TYR A 328 9.20 3.78 -10.73
C TYR A 328 10.29 3.09 -9.91
N VAL A 329 10.02 1.86 -9.44
CA VAL A 329 11.01 1.08 -8.69
C VAL A 329 12.26 0.83 -9.55
N ALA A 330 12.07 0.41 -10.81
CA ALA A 330 13.17 0.13 -11.73
C ALA A 330 13.98 1.39 -12.09
N GLU A 331 13.31 2.53 -12.25
CA GLU A 331 13.96 3.82 -12.47
C GLU A 331 14.83 4.22 -11.27
N GLN A 332 14.27 4.13 -10.07
CA GLN A 332 15.00 4.46 -8.85
C GLN A 332 16.15 3.51 -8.57
N LEU A 333 16.02 2.21 -8.92
CA LEU A 333 17.13 1.27 -8.87
C LEU A 333 18.30 1.68 -9.74
N LYS A 334 18.02 2.09 -10.99
CA LYS A 334 19.04 2.58 -11.92
C LYS A 334 19.72 3.84 -11.39
N ALA A 335 18.96 4.73 -10.75
CA ALA A 335 19.47 5.98 -10.18
C ALA A 335 20.23 5.77 -8.85
N THR A 336 20.05 4.63 -8.16
CA THR A 336 20.71 4.33 -6.89
C THR A 336 22.12 3.78 -7.15
N PRO A 337 23.20 4.42 -6.69
CA PRO A 337 24.56 3.94 -6.91
C PRO A 337 24.78 2.55 -6.29
N HIS A 338 25.29 1.60 -7.09
CA HIS A 338 25.61 0.25 -6.64
C HIS A 338 26.71 -0.38 -7.51
N LYS A 339 27.47 -1.30 -6.93
CA LYS A 339 28.43 -2.14 -7.68
C LYS A 339 27.79 -3.45 -8.14
N GLU A 340 26.96 -4.02 -7.29
CA GLU A 340 26.19 -5.23 -7.54
C GLU A 340 24.78 -5.02 -7.04
N LEU A 341 23.78 -5.37 -7.83
CA LEU A 341 22.36 -5.31 -7.50
C LEU A 341 21.79 -6.71 -7.31
N TYR A 342 21.18 -6.96 -6.16
CA TYR A 342 20.47 -8.20 -5.88
C TYR A 342 18.98 -7.90 -5.70
N CYS A 343 18.14 -8.56 -6.48
CA CYS A 343 16.68 -8.41 -6.44
C CYS A 343 16.03 -9.71 -5.95
N VAL A 344 15.34 -9.66 -4.81
CA VAL A 344 14.50 -10.77 -4.32
C VAL A 344 13.07 -10.46 -4.68
N ILE A 345 12.46 -11.25 -5.57
CA ILE A 345 11.11 -10.98 -6.09
C ILE A 345 10.22 -12.20 -6.10
N GLY A 346 8.93 -11.98 -5.86
CA GLY A 346 7.88 -12.99 -5.97
C GLY A 346 6.58 -12.33 -6.40
N PHE A 347 5.74 -13.05 -7.13
CA PHE A 347 4.45 -12.56 -7.60
C PHE A 347 3.33 -13.56 -7.32
N VAL A 348 2.10 -13.07 -7.34
CA VAL A 348 0.90 -13.92 -7.39
C VAL A 348 0.55 -14.21 -8.84
N ARG A 349 -0.22 -15.31 -9.08
CA ARG A 349 -0.51 -15.84 -10.44
C ARG A 349 -1.25 -14.87 -11.35
N ASP A 350 -2.07 -13.99 -10.77
CA ASP A 350 -2.95 -13.05 -11.47
C ASP A 350 -2.28 -11.73 -11.86
N LYS A 351 -0.96 -11.60 -11.68
CA LYS A 351 -0.23 -10.40 -12.11
C LYS A 351 0.19 -10.48 -13.58
N ASP A 352 0.15 -9.33 -14.22
CA ASP A 352 0.54 -9.14 -15.62
C ASP A 352 2.07 -9.14 -15.76
N LEU A 353 2.65 -10.34 -15.75
CA LEU A 353 4.10 -10.51 -15.83
C LEU A 353 4.67 -10.10 -17.20
N ALA A 354 3.86 -10.16 -18.26
CA ALA A 354 4.32 -9.77 -19.60
C ALA A 354 4.70 -8.27 -19.65
N HIS A 355 3.99 -7.43 -18.91
CA HIS A 355 4.28 -6.00 -18.83
C HIS A 355 5.19 -5.63 -17.65
N ILE A 356 5.37 -6.52 -16.66
CA ILE A 356 6.23 -6.27 -15.49
C ILE A 356 7.68 -6.69 -15.77
N LEU A 357 7.90 -7.91 -16.23
CA LEU A 357 9.25 -8.48 -16.35
C LEU A 357 10.19 -7.70 -17.29
N PRO A 358 9.73 -7.12 -18.40
CA PRO A 358 10.58 -6.30 -19.26
C PRO A 358 11.13 -5.02 -18.60
N LEU A 359 10.47 -4.53 -17.54
CA LEU A 359 10.86 -3.31 -16.82
C LEU A 359 12.02 -3.55 -15.84
N LEU A 360 12.26 -4.80 -15.48
CA LEU A 360 13.26 -5.16 -14.47
C LEU A 360 14.69 -4.95 -14.99
N PRO A 361 15.65 -4.47 -14.13
CA PRO A 361 17.05 -4.31 -14.50
C PRO A 361 17.67 -5.62 -14.99
N ARG A 362 18.33 -5.61 -16.15
CA ARG A 362 18.93 -6.83 -16.74
C ARG A 362 20.27 -7.22 -16.11
N ASP A 363 20.93 -6.26 -15.49
CA ASP A 363 22.24 -6.38 -14.83
C ASP A 363 22.14 -6.81 -13.36
N ALA A 364 20.94 -7.04 -12.84
CA ALA A 364 20.71 -7.49 -11.49
C ALA A 364 20.83 -9.01 -11.33
N HIS A 365 21.21 -9.44 -10.14
CA HIS A 365 21.17 -10.84 -9.71
C HIS A 365 19.82 -11.15 -9.07
N TYR A 366 19.01 -11.99 -9.71
CA TYR A 366 17.67 -12.30 -9.24
C TYR A 366 17.63 -13.52 -8.32
N ILE A 367 16.80 -13.41 -7.28
CA ILE A 367 16.39 -14.49 -6.38
C ILE A 367 14.88 -14.56 -6.45
N PHE A 368 14.36 -15.52 -7.18
CA PHE A 368 12.93 -15.72 -7.31
C PHE A 368 12.40 -16.49 -6.11
N THR A 369 11.33 -15.98 -5.50
CA THR A 369 10.70 -16.56 -4.32
C THR A 369 9.18 -16.66 -4.52
N GLN A 370 8.50 -17.30 -3.57
CA GLN A 370 7.04 -17.38 -3.56
C GLN A 370 6.50 -17.18 -2.15
N ALA A 371 5.35 -16.53 -2.03
CA ALA A 371 4.63 -16.40 -0.78
C ALA A 371 4.00 -17.75 -0.38
N GLN A 372 3.70 -17.93 0.91
CA GLN A 372 3.00 -19.12 1.42
C GLN A 372 1.48 -18.94 1.29
N THR A 373 0.99 -18.73 0.07
CA THR A 373 -0.43 -18.60 -0.25
C THR A 373 -0.74 -19.42 -1.50
N GLU A 374 -1.98 -19.86 -1.64
CA GLU A 374 -2.44 -20.62 -2.83
C GLU A 374 -2.32 -19.79 -4.12
N ARG A 375 -2.44 -18.46 -4.02
CA ARG A 375 -2.29 -17.53 -5.15
C ARG A 375 -0.85 -17.31 -5.58
N ALA A 376 0.14 -17.75 -4.80
CA ALA A 376 1.54 -17.51 -5.14
C ALA A 376 1.91 -18.17 -6.47
N LEU A 377 2.61 -17.45 -7.33
CA LEU A 377 3.25 -18.03 -8.48
C LEU A 377 4.45 -18.86 -8.01
N PRO A 378 4.58 -20.14 -8.39
CA PRO A 378 5.75 -20.93 -8.02
C PRO A 378 7.05 -20.27 -8.47
N ALA A 379 8.05 -20.25 -7.56
CA ALA A 379 9.34 -19.62 -7.86
C ALA A 379 10.02 -20.19 -9.12
N ALA A 380 9.86 -21.50 -9.39
CA ALA A 380 10.39 -22.15 -10.60
C ALA A 380 9.70 -21.62 -11.87
N GLU A 381 8.38 -21.44 -11.83
CA GLU A 381 7.61 -20.89 -12.98
C GLU A 381 7.98 -19.41 -13.22
N LEU A 382 8.12 -18.62 -12.14
CA LEU A 382 8.57 -17.23 -12.24
C LEU A 382 9.98 -17.16 -12.85
N THR A 383 10.90 -18.04 -12.43
CA THR A 383 12.25 -18.12 -12.98
C THR A 383 12.24 -18.38 -14.48
N ALA A 384 11.43 -19.35 -14.93
CA ALA A 384 11.31 -19.67 -16.36
C ALA A 384 10.75 -18.50 -17.17
N LYS A 385 9.70 -17.84 -16.67
CA LYS A 385 9.12 -16.65 -17.32
C LYS A 385 10.09 -15.48 -17.37
N ALA A 386 10.80 -15.21 -16.26
CA ALA A 386 11.74 -14.09 -16.17
C ALA A 386 12.96 -14.26 -17.08
N ALA A 387 13.42 -15.50 -17.32
CA ALA A 387 14.53 -15.80 -18.21
C ALA A 387 14.26 -15.36 -19.66
N ILE A 388 13.01 -15.39 -20.13
CA ILE A 388 12.59 -14.93 -21.46
C ILE A 388 12.91 -13.44 -21.66
N TYR A 389 12.84 -12.66 -20.56
CA TYR A 389 13.08 -11.21 -20.56
C TYR A 389 14.50 -10.82 -20.10
N GLY A 390 15.40 -11.81 -19.97
CA GLY A 390 16.80 -11.59 -19.64
C GLY A 390 17.09 -11.43 -18.14
N ALA A 391 16.10 -11.60 -17.28
CA ALA A 391 16.31 -11.61 -15.84
C ALA A 391 16.83 -12.99 -15.40
N GLN A 392 18.16 -13.08 -15.14
CA GLN A 392 18.82 -14.34 -14.77
C GLN A 392 18.94 -14.47 -13.25
N GLY A 393 18.57 -15.63 -12.70
CA GLY A 393 18.65 -15.88 -11.27
C GLY A 393 18.34 -17.31 -10.85
N GLY A 394 18.50 -17.60 -9.56
CA GLY A 394 18.13 -18.87 -8.94
C GLY A 394 16.76 -18.82 -8.26
N ASN A 395 16.11 -19.97 -8.15
CA ASN A 395 14.84 -20.09 -7.44
C ASN A 395 15.05 -20.48 -5.96
N HIS A 396 14.34 -19.81 -5.06
CA HIS A 396 14.22 -20.16 -3.65
C HIS A 396 12.71 -20.32 -3.31
N PRO A 397 12.21 -21.54 -3.12
CA PRO A 397 10.78 -21.79 -2.91
C PRO A 397 10.26 -21.38 -1.53
N ARG A 398 11.11 -20.84 -0.66
CA ARG A 398 10.69 -20.37 0.68
C ARG A 398 11.04 -18.92 0.87
N SER A 399 10.05 -18.09 1.02
CA SER A 399 10.19 -16.80 1.70
C SER A 399 10.71 -17.05 3.14
N ALA A 400 11.66 -16.23 3.62
CA ALA A 400 12.41 -16.43 4.84
C ALA A 400 11.54 -16.65 6.10
N GLY A 401 11.15 -17.87 6.33
CA GLY A 401 10.46 -18.37 7.51
C GLY A 401 11.06 -19.69 8.01
N CYS A 402 12.34 -20.01 7.69
CA CYS A 402 13.00 -21.19 8.19
C CYS A 402 13.31 -21.08 9.69
N ARG A 403 12.41 -21.58 10.53
CA ARG A 403 12.81 -22.12 11.83
C ARG A 403 13.46 -23.48 11.60
N GLY A 404 14.72 -23.58 12.05
CA GLY A 404 15.38 -24.78 12.55
C GLY A 404 15.31 -26.03 11.67
N THR A 405 16.31 -26.24 10.81
CA THR A 405 16.82 -27.57 10.53
C THR A 405 18.35 -27.53 10.59
N ARG A 406 18.90 -28.51 11.29
CA ARG A 406 20.34 -28.73 11.48
C ARG A 406 21.08 -28.78 10.13
N PRO A 407 22.38 -28.37 10.07
CA PRO A 407 23.18 -28.53 8.87
C PRO A 407 23.49 -30.03 8.68
N GLY A 408 22.80 -30.64 7.73
CA GLY A 408 22.98 -32.03 7.38
C GLY A 408 22.55 -32.30 5.94
N THR A 409 23.55 -32.55 5.10
CA THR A 409 23.48 -33.27 3.82
C THR A 409 22.63 -32.70 2.69
N CYS A 410 23.21 -31.76 1.93
CA CYS A 410 22.89 -31.60 0.53
C CYS A 410 23.81 -32.50 -0.31
N ARG A 411 23.32 -33.66 -0.74
CA ARG A 411 24.00 -34.48 -1.78
C ARG A 411 23.71 -33.81 -3.14
N CYS A 412 24.65 -33.03 -3.63
CA CYS A 412 24.72 -32.67 -5.05
C CYS A 412 25.56 -33.73 -5.76
N GLY A 413 24.93 -34.37 -6.76
CA GLY A 413 25.61 -35.32 -7.65
C GLY A 413 26.81 -34.67 -8.36
N ARG A 414 27.84 -35.47 -8.53
CA ARG A 414 29.12 -35.14 -9.16
C ARG A 414 28.86 -34.68 -10.63
N TYR A 415 29.32 -33.47 -10.95
CA TYR A 415 29.98 -33.13 -12.22
C TYR A 415 30.77 -31.83 -12.01
N GLY A 416 32.06 -31.87 -12.43
CA GLY A 416 33.10 -30.93 -12.06
C GLY A 416 32.92 -29.51 -12.57
N LEU A 417 33.12 -28.55 -11.67
CA LEU A 417 33.47 -27.14 -11.97
C LEU A 417 33.93 -26.46 -10.68
N HIS A 418 35.20 -26.63 -10.34
CA HIS A 418 35.82 -26.19 -9.06
C HIS A 418 35.90 -24.66 -8.84
N ARG A 419 35.65 -23.80 -9.83
CA ARG A 419 35.73 -22.33 -9.68
C ARG A 419 34.42 -21.63 -9.44
N ARG A 420 33.25 -22.19 -9.78
CA ARG A 420 31.94 -21.57 -9.54
C ARG A 420 31.34 -21.82 -8.16
N GLN A 421 31.80 -22.82 -7.44
CA GLN A 421 31.27 -23.19 -6.12
C GLN A 421 31.59 -22.19 -5.01
N HIS A 422 32.75 -21.53 -5.05
CA HIS A 422 33.13 -20.52 -4.05
C HIS A 422 32.28 -19.23 -4.15
N LEU A 423 31.88 -18.83 -5.33
CA LEU A 423 31.01 -17.65 -5.52
C LEU A 423 29.60 -17.94 -5.05
N CYS A 424 29.05 -19.10 -5.32
CA CYS A 424 27.69 -19.51 -4.92
C CYS A 424 27.56 -19.65 -3.40
N ARG A 425 28.59 -20.21 -2.71
CA ARG A 425 28.62 -20.33 -1.25
C ARG A 425 28.71 -18.96 -0.55
N ARG A 426 29.49 -18.02 -1.09
CA ARG A 426 29.58 -16.65 -0.55
C ARG A 426 28.28 -15.88 -0.77
N ARG A 427 27.60 -16.06 -1.91
CA ARG A 427 26.30 -15.44 -2.21
C ARG A 427 25.19 -15.98 -1.29
N SER A 428 25.12 -17.30 -1.11
CA SER A 428 24.19 -17.95 -0.19
C SER A 428 24.43 -17.53 1.27
N ALA A 429 25.68 -17.43 1.71
CA ALA A 429 26.03 -16.99 3.06
C ALA A 429 25.68 -15.53 3.32
N LEU A 430 25.85 -14.63 2.32
CA LEU A 430 25.50 -13.23 2.46
C LEU A 430 23.98 -13.04 2.59
N ILE A 431 23.20 -13.70 1.72
CA ILE A 431 21.75 -13.70 1.79
C ILE A 431 21.29 -14.31 3.11
N HIS A 432 21.87 -15.41 3.55
CA HIS A 432 21.58 -16.04 4.84
C HIS A 432 21.92 -15.14 6.04
N THR A 433 22.97 -14.33 5.93
CA THR A 433 23.38 -13.38 6.97
C THR A 433 22.45 -12.18 7.02
N ILE A 434 22.07 -11.61 5.87
CA ILE A 434 21.09 -10.52 5.76
C ILE A 434 19.73 -10.98 6.31
N PHE A 435 19.26 -12.17 5.90
CA PHE A 435 18.01 -12.75 6.39
C PHE A 435 18.07 -13.14 7.89
N ARG A 436 19.20 -13.67 8.40
CA ARG A 436 19.30 -14.06 9.81
C ARG A 436 19.46 -12.89 10.78
N SER A 437 20.19 -11.84 10.42
CA SER A 437 20.57 -10.81 11.38
C SER A 437 19.59 -9.63 11.47
N ARG A 438 18.88 -9.29 10.39
CA ARG A 438 18.05 -8.08 10.34
C ARG A 438 16.62 -8.26 9.78
N ILE A 439 16.34 -9.37 9.09
CA ILE A 439 15.01 -9.63 8.50
C ILE A 439 14.23 -10.68 9.33
N LYS A 440 14.58 -10.90 10.59
CA LYS A 440 13.86 -11.84 11.48
C LYS A 440 12.37 -11.52 11.64
N SER A 441 11.92 -10.32 11.29
CA SER A 441 10.54 -9.85 11.41
C SER A 441 9.81 -9.63 10.09
N VAL A 442 10.49 -9.59 8.94
CA VAL A 442 9.82 -9.36 7.65
C VAL A 442 9.34 -10.70 7.09
N ARG A 443 8.07 -11.01 7.32
CA ARG A 443 7.37 -12.01 6.51
C ARG A 443 7.15 -11.40 5.14
N VAL A 444 7.85 -11.90 4.12
CA VAL A 444 7.55 -11.61 2.71
C VAL A 444 6.15 -12.16 2.45
N SER A 445 5.14 -11.33 2.66
CA SER A 445 3.77 -11.63 2.35
C SER A 445 3.38 -10.80 1.12
N ARG A 446 3.16 -11.46 -0.01
CA ARG A 446 2.35 -10.96 -1.12
C ARG A 446 2.99 -10.11 -2.20
N THR A 447 4.05 -10.14 -2.73
CA THR A 447 4.64 -9.27 -3.78
C THR A 447 5.56 -8.20 -3.21
N ASP A 448 6.62 -8.61 -2.52
CA ASP A 448 7.58 -7.66 -2.00
C ASP A 448 8.87 -7.71 -2.81
N PHE A 449 9.41 -6.54 -3.10
CA PHE A 449 10.75 -6.35 -3.64
C PHE A 449 11.73 -6.13 -2.49
N LEU A 450 12.71 -7.01 -2.36
CA LEU A 450 13.87 -6.80 -1.50
C LEU A 450 15.10 -6.58 -2.38
N LEU A 451 15.77 -5.47 -2.14
CA LEU A 451 16.92 -5.01 -2.91
C LEU A 451 18.13 -4.91 -1.98
N SER A 452 19.27 -5.41 -2.43
CA SER A 452 20.52 -5.26 -1.71
C SER A 452 21.64 -4.80 -2.66
N SER A 453 22.33 -3.72 -2.29
CA SER A 453 23.50 -3.23 -3.00
C SER A 453 24.76 -3.27 -2.10
N ARG A 454 25.93 -3.60 -2.66
CA ARG A 454 27.23 -3.42 -2.01
C ARG A 454 27.87 -2.15 -2.50
N THR A 455 28.07 -1.19 -1.62
CA THR A 455 29.07 -0.14 -1.77
C THR A 455 30.35 -0.59 -1.05
N LYS A 456 31.48 -0.64 -1.71
CA LYS A 456 32.77 -0.58 -1.03
C LYS A 456 33.14 0.88 -0.89
N LEU A 457 33.48 1.27 0.34
CA LEU A 457 34.38 2.39 0.57
C LEU A 457 35.75 2.09 -0.03
#